data_93249ce15b9a1f55deda4188f4dd5d5e
#
_entry.id   93249ce15b9a1f55deda4188f4dd5d5e
#
_cell.length_a   1.000
_cell.length_b   1.000
_cell.length_c   1.000
_cell.angle_alpha   90.00
_cell.angle_beta   90.00
_cell.angle_gamma   90.00
#
_symmetry.space_group_name_H-M   'P 1'
#
loop_
_entity.id
_entity.type
_entity.pdbx_description
1 polymer ?
#
loop_
_entity_poly.entity_id
_entity_poly.type
_entity_poly.pdbx_seq_one_letter_code
_entity_poly.pdbx_strand_id
1 'polypeptide(L)'
;MQIVKVGNYEVGQGHPLLLMAGPCVLEGYERSLKIGQRTKAICEELGIPYVFKASFDKANRSSYASFRGPGIEEGLKLLAQIKKDLGVPVVTDIHEPWQAEKAAEVVDILQIPAFLCRQTDLVWAAAKTGKAINVKKGQFLAPWDMKNVIKKVEEAGNNNLMLTERGASFGYNTLVTDMRGIAIMRELGYPVVMDATHSVQIPGGQGTSSGGQSQYVPHMARAAAAVGIDALFLEVHDNPAEALSDGPNMVQLDNLKKLLSDVLAIDKIVRG
;
A
#
# COMPACT_ATOMS: atom_id res chain seq x y z
N MET A 1 -7.19 19.60 4.70
CA MET A 1 -6.89 18.15 4.63
C MET A 1 -6.41 17.68 5.99
N GLN A 2 -6.85 16.50 6.45
CA GLN A 2 -6.34 15.86 7.67
C GLN A 2 -4.85 15.51 7.49
N ILE A 3 -4.09 15.60 8.57
CA ILE A 3 -2.70 15.12 8.61
C ILE A 3 -2.70 13.79 9.35
N VAL A 4 -2.17 12.76 8.72
CA VAL A 4 -2.11 11.39 9.26
C VAL A 4 -0.74 11.15 9.87
N LYS A 5 -0.71 10.64 11.11
CA LYS A 5 0.53 10.33 11.83
C LYS A 5 0.88 8.85 11.67
N VAL A 6 2.12 8.58 11.24
CA VAL A 6 2.66 7.23 11.04
C VAL A 6 4.04 7.16 11.71
N GLY A 7 4.11 6.62 12.90
CA GLY A 7 5.35 6.68 13.67
C GLY A 7 5.79 8.14 13.88
N ASN A 8 6.98 8.47 13.40
CA ASN A 8 7.52 9.82 13.43
C ASN A 8 7.22 10.65 12.18
N TYR A 9 6.45 10.12 11.25
CA TYR A 9 6.11 10.79 9.99
C TYR A 9 4.72 11.41 10.04
N GLU A 10 4.55 12.49 9.30
CA GLU A 10 3.27 13.12 9.01
C GLU A 10 2.99 13.05 7.51
N VAL A 11 1.76 12.68 7.14
CA VAL A 11 1.34 12.44 5.76
C VAL A 11 0.18 13.36 5.43
N GLY A 12 0.27 14.07 4.34
CA GLY A 12 -0.75 15.01 3.87
C GLY A 12 -0.15 16.26 3.26
N GLN A 13 -0.99 17.26 3.07
CA GLN A 13 -0.57 18.51 2.45
C GLN A 13 0.50 19.24 3.28
N GLY A 14 1.56 19.67 2.62
CA GLY A 14 2.68 20.38 3.27
C GLY A 14 3.77 19.46 3.84
N HIS A 15 3.57 18.12 3.76
CA HIS A 15 4.56 17.13 4.22
C HIS A 15 5.20 16.40 3.02
N PRO A 16 6.41 15.85 3.17
CA PRO A 16 7.08 15.09 2.12
C PRO A 16 6.25 13.90 1.64
N LEU A 17 6.40 13.52 0.37
CA LEU A 17 5.81 12.31 -0.18
C LEU A 17 6.29 11.08 0.61
N LEU A 18 5.36 10.30 1.17
CA LEU A 18 5.66 9.07 1.88
C LEU A 18 5.78 7.89 0.90
N LEU A 19 6.76 7.01 1.10
CA LEU A 19 6.82 5.73 0.41
C LEU A 19 6.39 4.60 1.34
N MET A 20 5.41 3.81 0.92
CA MET A 20 5.09 2.49 1.48
C MET A 20 5.57 1.43 0.50
N ALA A 21 6.63 0.68 0.83
CA ALA A 21 7.18 -0.30 -0.10
C ALA A 21 7.79 -1.51 0.61
N GLY A 22 7.81 -2.64 -0.09
CA GLY A 22 8.38 -3.91 0.36
C GLY A 22 7.88 -5.06 -0.50
N PRO A 23 8.18 -6.32 -0.14
CA PRO A 23 7.68 -7.48 -0.87
C PRO A 23 6.15 -7.59 -0.72
N CYS A 24 5.51 -8.22 -1.69
CA CYS A 24 4.06 -8.44 -1.64
C CYS A 24 3.64 -9.17 -0.36
N VAL A 25 4.36 -10.23 -0.02
CA VAL A 25 4.16 -11.10 1.13
C VAL A 25 5.51 -11.38 1.81
N LEU A 26 5.48 -11.71 3.09
CA LEU A 26 6.69 -12.16 3.78
C LEU A 26 7.20 -13.48 3.19
N GLU A 27 8.38 -13.47 2.62
CA GLU A 27 9.09 -14.61 2.03
C GLU A 27 10.25 -15.09 2.94
N GLY A 28 10.03 -14.99 4.24
CA GLY A 28 11.05 -15.22 5.27
C GLY A 28 11.74 -13.93 5.71
N TYR A 29 12.49 -14.04 6.81
CA TYR A 29 13.13 -12.88 7.44
C TYR A 29 14.24 -12.27 6.58
N GLU A 30 15.20 -13.07 6.15
CA GLU A 30 16.41 -12.63 5.46
C GLU A 30 16.10 -11.84 4.17
N ARG A 31 15.24 -12.41 3.30
CA ARG A 31 14.88 -11.75 2.04
C ARG A 31 14.10 -10.47 2.28
N SER A 32 13.12 -10.52 3.20
CA SER A 32 12.30 -9.36 3.53
C SER A 32 13.15 -8.22 4.14
N LEU A 33 14.08 -8.54 5.02
CA LEU A 33 15.01 -7.58 5.62
C LEU A 33 15.93 -6.97 4.56
N LYS A 34 16.52 -7.78 3.68
CA LYS A 34 17.39 -7.33 2.58
C LYS A 34 16.67 -6.32 1.67
N ILE A 35 15.44 -6.63 1.26
CA ILE A 35 14.61 -5.72 0.44
C ILE A 35 14.35 -4.43 1.21
N GLY A 36 13.98 -4.53 2.49
CA GLY A 36 13.73 -3.36 3.35
C GLY A 36 14.96 -2.48 3.53
N GLN A 37 16.13 -3.07 3.79
CA GLN A 37 17.40 -2.33 3.96
C GLN A 37 17.79 -1.58 2.68
N ARG A 38 17.68 -2.23 1.51
CA ARG A 38 18.00 -1.59 0.23
C ARG A 38 17.02 -0.46 -0.08
N THR A 39 15.72 -0.67 0.16
CA THR A 39 14.69 0.35 -0.01
C THR A 39 14.93 1.53 0.92
N LYS A 40 15.23 1.28 2.21
CA LYS A 40 15.54 2.30 3.19
C LYS A 40 16.74 3.16 2.76
N ALA A 41 17.83 2.53 2.35
CA ALA A 41 19.03 3.25 1.89
C ALA A 41 18.74 4.20 0.71
N ILE A 42 17.91 3.74 -0.25
CA ILE A 42 17.47 4.59 -1.37
C ILE A 42 16.62 5.77 -0.86
N CYS A 43 15.70 5.51 0.08
CA CYS A 43 14.84 6.55 0.65
C CYS A 43 15.63 7.58 1.46
N GLU A 44 16.62 7.15 2.25
CA GLU A 44 17.51 8.04 3.00
C GLU A 44 18.30 8.94 2.06
N GLU A 45 18.85 8.39 0.97
CA GLU A 45 19.60 9.16 -0.03
C GLU A 45 18.70 10.22 -0.72
N LEU A 46 17.43 9.90 -0.94
CA LEU A 46 16.48 10.77 -1.61
C LEU A 46 15.66 11.67 -0.66
N GLY A 47 15.82 11.51 0.66
CA GLY A 47 15.07 12.27 1.66
C GLY A 47 13.59 11.90 1.73
N ILE A 48 13.21 10.64 1.41
CA ILE A 48 11.83 10.15 1.40
C ILE A 48 11.50 9.45 2.73
N PRO A 49 10.44 9.85 3.45
CA PRO A 49 9.89 9.05 4.56
C PRO A 49 9.50 7.65 4.07
N TYR A 50 9.95 6.61 4.79
CA TYR A 50 9.77 5.22 4.36
C TYR A 50 9.03 4.38 5.40
N VAL A 51 8.04 3.62 4.93
CA VAL A 51 7.30 2.60 5.69
C VAL A 51 7.51 1.25 5.00
N PHE A 52 8.02 0.27 5.73
CA PHE A 52 8.16 -1.10 5.22
C PHE A 52 6.80 -1.77 5.10
N LYS A 53 6.51 -2.36 3.94
CA LYS A 53 5.25 -3.08 3.69
C LYS A 53 5.50 -4.56 3.40
N ALA A 54 4.79 -5.43 4.10
CA ALA A 54 4.62 -6.83 3.70
C ALA A 54 3.33 -7.41 4.29
N SER A 55 2.69 -8.34 3.56
CA SER A 55 1.54 -9.09 4.07
C SER A 55 1.99 -10.32 4.84
N PHE A 56 1.35 -10.62 5.96
CA PHE A 56 1.54 -11.90 6.66
C PHE A 56 0.70 -13.02 6.04
N ASP A 57 -0.36 -12.69 5.33
CA ASP A 57 -1.24 -13.62 4.61
C ASP A 57 -1.79 -12.98 3.34
N LYS A 58 -1.93 -13.76 2.30
CA LYS A 58 -2.64 -13.44 1.06
C LYS A 58 -3.97 -14.20 1.03
N ALA A 59 -4.98 -13.68 1.77
CA ALA A 59 -6.25 -14.36 2.01
C ALA A 59 -7.13 -14.53 0.76
N ASN A 60 -6.88 -13.75 -0.30
CA ASN A 60 -7.70 -13.69 -1.52
C ASN A 60 -7.07 -14.36 -2.75
N ARG A 61 -6.23 -15.40 -2.56
CA ARG A 61 -5.61 -16.12 -3.68
C ARG A 61 -6.65 -16.81 -4.57
N SER A 62 -6.41 -16.80 -5.89
CA SER A 62 -7.28 -17.47 -6.85
C SER A 62 -7.22 -18.99 -6.74
N SER A 63 -6.10 -19.57 -6.33
CA SER A 63 -5.94 -21.00 -6.11
C SER A 63 -5.68 -21.30 -4.64
N TYR A 64 -6.33 -22.33 -4.12
CA TYR A 64 -6.10 -22.81 -2.74
C TYR A 64 -4.65 -23.26 -2.50
N ALA A 65 -3.99 -23.80 -3.53
CA ALA A 65 -2.60 -24.26 -3.46
C ALA A 65 -1.56 -23.14 -3.54
N SER A 66 -1.96 -21.88 -3.80
CA SER A 66 -1.03 -20.76 -3.89
C SER A 66 -0.41 -20.44 -2.54
N PHE A 67 0.84 -19.97 -2.56
CA PHE A 67 1.52 -19.50 -1.36
C PHE A 67 0.74 -18.33 -0.72
N ARG A 68 0.47 -18.44 0.57
CA ARG A 68 -0.30 -17.43 1.31
C ARG A 68 0.54 -16.56 2.23
N GLY A 69 1.70 -17.02 2.64
CA GLY A 69 2.52 -16.38 3.65
C GLY A 69 2.63 -17.20 4.93
N PRO A 70 3.34 -16.68 5.96
CA PRO A 70 3.58 -17.40 7.22
C PRO A 70 2.35 -17.44 8.16
N GLY A 71 1.28 -16.71 7.84
CA GLY A 71 0.14 -16.52 8.74
C GLY A 71 0.40 -15.44 9.81
N ILE A 72 -0.64 -15.12 10.58
CA ILE A 72 -0.62 -13.94 11.47
C ILE A 72 0.40 -14.08 12.60
N GLU A 73 0.46 -15.21 13.28
CA GLU A 73 1.31 -15.36 14.47
C GLU A 73 2.80 -15.25 14.14
N GLU A 74 3.26 -15.98 13.14
CA GLU A 74 4.65 -15.91 12.70
C GLU A 74 4.94 -14.64 11.92
N GLY A 75 3.99 -14.20 11.09
CA GLY A 75 4.15 -12.98 10.30
C GLY A 75 4.29 -11.72 11.16
N LEU A 76 3.55 -11.61 12.26
CA LEU A 76 3.69 -10.48 13.18
C LEU A 76 5.03 -10.51 13.92
N LYS A 77 5.55 -11.68 14.29
CA LYS A 77 6.90 -11.80 14.88
C LYS A 77 7.97 -11.33 13.90
N LEU A 78 7.87 -11.77 12.63
CA LEU A 78 8.79 -11.36 11.58
C LEU A 78 8.72 -9.83 11.34
N LEU A 79 7.51 -9.27 11.27
CA LEU A 79 7.32 -7.83 11.11
C LEU A 79 7.88 -7.03 12.28
N ALA A 80 7.69 -7.50 13.52
CA ALA A 80 8.25 -6.86 14.70
C ALA A 80 9.78 -6.84 14.67
N GLN A 81 10.40 -7.96 14.27
CA GLN A 81 11.85 -8.05 14.14
C GLN A 81 12.37 -7.14 13.01
N ILE A 82 11.74 -7.18 11.83
CA ILE A 82 12.10 -6.31 10.70
C ILE A 82 11.94 -4.82 11.07
N LYS A 83 10.85 -4.45 11.74
CA LYS A 83 10.64 -3.09 12.25
C LYS A 83 11.78 -2.62 13.13
N LYS A 84 12.20 -3.48 14.08
CA LYS A 84 13.32 -3.19 14.98
C LYS A 84 14.63 -3.01 14.23
N ASP A 85 14.93 -3.91 13.29
CA ASP A 85 16.22 -3.93 12.60
C ASP A 85 16.33 -2.85 11.52
N LEU A 86 15.20 -2.50 10.87
CA LEU A 86 15.16 -1.38 9.92
C LEU A 86 15.04 -0.02 10.63
N GLY A 87 14.43 0.05 11.81
CA GLY A 87 14.14 1.30 12.50
C GLY A 87 13.16 2.19 11.73
N VAL A 88 12.21 1.61 10.98
CA VAL A 88 11.17 2.32 10.23
C VAL A 88 9.78 1.81 10.62
N PRO A 89 8.71 2.61 10.45
CA PRO A 89 7.35 2.12 10.61
C PRO A 89 7.03 0.98 9.64
N VAL A 90 6.05 0.14 10.01
CA VAL A 90 5.64 -1.00 9.18
C VAL A 90 4.13 -0.98 8.93
N VAL A 91 3.73 -1.52 7.77
CA VAL A 91 2.34 -1.72 7.37
C VAL A 91 2.09 -3.16 6.94
N THR A 92 0.97 -3.72 7.37
CA THR A 92 0.45 -5.00 6.88
C THR A 92 -1.05 -4.92 6.64
N ASP A 93 -1.57 -5.79 5.80
CA ASP A 93 -3.02 -5.91 5.56
C ASP A 93 -3.65 -6.91 6.54
N ILE A 94 -4.88 -6.60 6.94
CA ILE A 94 -5.75 -7.46 7.76
C ILE A 94 -6.99 -7.85 6.96
N HIS A 95 -7.56 -9.02 7.26
CA HIS A 95 -8.65 -9.62 6.48
C HIS A 95 -9.89 -9.93 7.32
N GLU A 96 -9.71 -10.08 8.62
CA GLU A 96 -10.75 -10.41 9.60
C GLU A 96 -10.72 -9.42 10.78
N PRO A 97 -11.87 -9.05 11.36
CA PRO A 97 -11.92 -8.05 12.45
C PRO A 97 -11.03 -8.41 13.65
N TRP A 98 -10.95 -9.69 14.02
CA TRP A 98 -10.16 -10.16 15.16
C TRP A 98 -8.64 -9.99 14.99
N GLN A 99 -8.17 -9.80 13.75
CA GLN A 99 -6.75 -9.58 13.45
C GLN A 99 -6.30 -8.15 13.80
N ALA A 100 -7.25 -7.20 13.88
CA ALA A 100 -6.94 -5.79 14.02
C ALA A 100 -6.13 -5.47 15.28
N GLU A 101 -6.59 -5.90 16.45
CA GLU A 101 -5.89 -5.67 17.72
C GLU A 101 -4.50 -6.31 17.73
N LYS A 102 -4.41 -7.59 17.35
CA LYS A 102 -3.12 -8.29 17.30
C LYS A 102 -2.12 -7.62 16.38
N ALA A 103 -2.55 -7.24 15.18
CA ALA A 103 -1.68 -6.56 14.22
C ALA A 103 -1.26 -5.16 14.74
N ALA A 104 -2.15 -4.44 15.40
CA ALA A 104 -1.89 -3.11 15.95
C ALA A 104 -0.82 -3.09 17.05
N GLU A 105 -0.55 -4.20 17.73
CA GLU A 105 0.56 -4.30 18.68
C GLU A 105 1.92 -4.14 18.01
N VAL A 106 2.03 -4.49 16.73
CA VAL A 106 3.28 -4.51 15.99
C VAL A 106 3.35 -3.38 14.96
N VAL A 107 2.30 -3.22 14.14
CA VAL A 107 2.36 -2.34 12.98
C VAL A 107 1.94 -0.90 13.30
N ASP A 108 2.36 0.03 12.47
CA ASP A 108 2.03 1.45 12.57
C ASP A 108 0.84 1.80 11.69
N ILE A 109 0.63 1.03 10.61
CA ILE A 109 -0.50 1.18 9.70
C ILE A 109 -1.20 -0.17 9.54
N LEU A 110 -2.53 -0.18 9.71
CA LEU A 110 -3.38 -1.30 9.32
C LEU A 110 -3.92 -1.04 7.92
N GLN A 111 -3.68 -1.96 6.98
CA GLN A 111 -4.20 -1.84 5.63
C GLN A 111 -5.45 -2.69 5.45
N ILE A 112 -6.49 -2.09 4.86
CA ILE A 112 -7.70 -2.79 4.42
C ILE A 112 -7.58 -3.07 2.92
N PRO A 113 -7.57 -4.35 2.50
CA PRO A 113 -7.53 -4.73 1.09
C PRO A 113 -8.73 -4.19 0.30
N ALA A 114 -8.53 -3.99 -1.00
CA ALA A 114 -9.54 -3.39 -1.88
C ALA A 114 -10.88 -4.14 -1.88
N PHE A 115 -10.87 -5.48 -1.91
CA PHE A 115 -12.10 -6.28 -1.88
C PHE A 115 -12.90 -6.10 -0.59
N LEU A 116 -12.22 -5.75 0.51
CA LEU A 116 -12.80 -5.65 1.84
C LEU A 116 -13.09 -4.20 2.27
N CYS A 117 -12.88 -3.22 1.40
CA CYS A 117 -13.00 -1.80 1.73
C CYS A 117 -14.40 -1.38 2.23
N ARG A 118 -15.45 -2.16 1.93
CA ARG A 118 -16.83 -1.91 2.39
C ARG A 118 -17.24 -2.71 3.63
N GLN A 119 -16.42 -3.68 4.09
CA GLN A 119 -16.73 -4.52 5.25
C GLN A 119 -16.73 -3.69 6.54
N THR A 120 -17.92 -3.40 7.05
CA THR A 120 -18.11 -2.46 8.17
C THR A 120 -17.36 -2.92 9.41
N ASP A 121 -17.49 -4.19 9.80
CA ASP A 121 -16.89 -4.71 11.02
C ASP A 121 -15.36 -4.70 10.94
N LEU A 122 -14.77 -5.00 9.76
CA LEU A 122 -13.34 -4.96 9.56
C LEU A 122 -12.78 -3.53 9.64
N VAL A 123 -13.42 -2.58 8.93
CA VAL A 123 -13.03 -1.16 8.96
C VAL A 123 -13.18 -0.59 10.36
N TRP A 124 -14.27 -0.94 11.05
CA TRP A 124 -14.54 -0.52 12.43
C TRP A 124 -13.50 -1.08 13.41
N ALA A 125 -13.20 -2.37 13.34
CA ALA A 125 -12.18 -3.00 14.19
C ALA A 125 -10.80 -2.35 13.98
N ALA A 126 -10.40 -2.11 12.74
CA ALA A 126 -9.16 -1.41 12.43
C ALA A 126 -9.15 0.00 13.03
N ALA A 127 -10.25 0.77 12.86
CA ALA A 127 -10.36 2.13 13.37
C ALA A 127 -10.27 2.19 14.89
N LYS A 128 -10.88 1.25 15.60
CA LYS A 128 -10.86 1.16 17.07
C LYS A 128 -9.47 0.98 17.67
N THR A 129 -8.51 0.48 16.91
CA THR A 129 -7.12 0.36 17.40
C THR A 129 -6.41 1.70 17.60
N GLY A 130 -6.92 2.79 17.03
CA GLY A 130 -6.28 4.12 17.04
C GLY A 130 -5.06 4.25 16.14
N LYS A 131 -4.64 3.19 15.45
CA LYS A 131 -3.52 3.23 14.48
C LYS A 131 -3.92 3.99 13.22
N ALA A 132 -2.91 4.36 12.42
CA ALA A 132 -3.15 4.82 11.07
C ALA A 132 -3.78 3.70 10.22
N ILE A 133 -4.72 4.05 9.37
CA ILE A 133 -5.41 3.10 8.50
C ILE A 133 -5.18 3.50 7.05
N ASN A 134 -4.84 2.52 6.22
CA ASN A 134 -4.78 2.69 4.78
C ASN A 134 -5.88 1.83 4.13
N VAL A 135 -6.90 2.46 3.55
CA VAL A 135 -7.98 1.72 2.87
C VAL A 135 -7.78 1.78 1.37
N LYS A 136 -7.55 0.62 0.75
CA LYS A 136 -7.50 0.51 -0.70
C LYS A 136 -8.91 0.57 -1.28
N LYS A 137 -9.14 1.54 -2.17
CA LYS A 137 -10.41 1.66 -2.89
C LYS A 137 -10.68 0.39 -3.69
N GLY A 138 -11.84 -0.21 -3.49
CA GLY A 138 -12.27 -1.38 -4.28
C GLY A 138 -12.34 -1.06 -5.78
N GLN A 139 -11.99 -2.02 -6.61
CA GLN A 139 -12.04 -1.89 -8.07
C GLN A 139 -13.45 -1.62 -8.61
N PHE A 140 -14.45 -1.91 -7.80
CA PHE A 140 -15.88 -1.72 -8.07
C PHE A 140 -16.42 -0.41 -7.50
N LEU A 141 -15.62 0.37 -6.77
CA LEU A 141 -16.07 1.54 -6.03
C LEU A 141 -15.68 2.84 -6.75
N ALA A 142 -16.63 3.77 -6.83
CA ALA A 142 -16.35 5.11 -7.32
C ALA A 142 -15.54 5.91 -6.30
N PRO A 143 -14.66 6.85 -6.73
CA PRO A 143 -13.80 7.60 -5.81
C PRO A 143 -14.60 8.43 -4.79
N TRP A 144 -15.72 9.02 -5.18
CA TRP A 144 -16.60 9.78 -4.27
C TRP A 144 -17.32 8.92 -3.24
N ASP A 145 -17.44 7.61 -3.44
CA ASP A 145 -18.05 6.69 -2.48
C ASP A 145 -17.12 6.36 -1.31
N MET A 146 -15.83 6.69 -1.42
CA MET A 146 -14.88 6.59 -0.31
C MET A 146 -15.30 7.44 0.90
N LYS A 147 -16.15 8.45 0.71
CA LYS A 147 -16.78 9.19 1.83
C LYS A 147 -17.48 8.27 2.84
N ASN A 148 -18.06 7.15 2.37
CA ASN A 148 -18.74 6.20 3.26
C ASN A 148 -17.75 5.38 4.10
N VAL A 149 -16.55 5.13 3.57
CA VAL A 149 -15.45 4.50 4.33
C VAL A 149 -14.92 5.47 5.37
N ILE A 150 -14.68 6.72 4.97
CA ILE A 150 -14.25 7.79 5.88
C ILE A 150 -15.21 7.88 7.07
N LYS A 151 -16.51 7.97 6.80
CA LYS A 151 -17.53 8.08 7.85
C LYS A 151 -17.47 6.93 8.85
N LYS A 152 -17.28 5.69 8.40
CA LYS A 152 -17.12 4.53 9.30
C LYS A 152 -15.91 4.67 10.22
N VAL A 153 -14.80 5.19 9.72
CA VAL A 153 -13.57 5.38 10.50
C VAL A 153 -13.76 6.51 11.51
N GLU A 154 -14.35 7.63 11.10
CA GLU A 154 -14.66 8.78 11.96
C GLU A 154 -15.64 8.41 13.07
N GLU A 155 -16.72 7.69 12.77
CA GLU A 155 -17.70 7.20 13.74
C GLU A 155 -17.09 6.22 14.76
N ALA A 156 -16.03 5.52 14.39
CA ALA A 156 -15.24 4.70 15.32
C ALA A 156 -14.30 5.54 16.22
N GLY A 157 -14.21 6.86 15.98
CA GLY A 157 -13.38 7.80 16.76
C GLY A 157 -11.94 7.94 16.25
N ASN A 158 -11.66 7.58 15.00
CA ASN A 158 -10.33 7.67 14.40
C ASN A 158 -10.33 8.58 13.17
N ASN A 159 -9.32 9.45 13.06
CA ASN A 159 -9.12 10.34 11.91
C ASN A 159 -7.77 10.09 11.22
N ASN A 160 -6.99 9.10 11.65
CA ASN A 160 -5.73 8.71 11.02
C ASN A 160 -5.99 7.77 9.81
N LEU A 161 -6.54 8.30 8.74
CA LEU A 161 -6.96 7.54 7.56
C LEU A 161 -6.28 8.04 6.29
N MET A 162 -5.80 7.12 5.48
CA MET A 162 -5.33 7.34 4.10
C MET A 162 -6.22 6.55 3.14
N LEU A 163 -6.47 7.12 1.97
CA LEU A 163 -7.26 6.49 0.89
C LEU A 163 -6.32 6.09 -0.24
N THR A 164 -6.38 4.84 -0.70
CA THR A 164 -5.49 4.37 -1.77
C THR A 164 -6.25 4.13 -3.07
N GLU A 165 -5.82 4.81 -4.12
CA GLU A 165 -6.19 4.50 -5.52
C GLU A 165 -5.36 3.33 -6.03
N ARG A 166 -6.01 2.37 -6.74
CA ARG A 166 -5.36 1.19 -7.30
C ARG A 166 -6.00 0.67 -8.59
N GLY A 167 -6.80 1.50 -9.24
CA GLY A 167 -7.54 1.15 -10.45
C GLY A 167 -8.95 0.63 -10.17
N ALA A 168 -9.78 0.72 -11.19
CA ALA A 168 -11.14 0.22 -11.23
C ALA A 168 -11.28 -0.83 -12.34
N SER A 169 -12.18 -1.81 -12.14
CA SER A 169 -12.49 -2.82 -13.16
C SER A 169 -13.11 -2.18 -14.40
N PHE A 170 -12.59 -2.54 -15.56
CA PHE A 170 -13.07 -2.09 -16.86
C PHE A 170 -13.23 -3.29 -17.79
N GLY A 171 -14.41 -3.92 -17.77
CA GLY A 171 -14.63 -5.21 -18.38
C GLY A 171 -13.98 -6.36 -17.59
N TYR A 172 -13.65 -7.44 -18.29
CA TYR A 172 -13.03 -8.62 -17.69
C TYR A 172 -11.49 -8.48 -17.64
N ASN A 173 -10.89 -8.86 -16.52
CA ASN A 173 -9.43 -8.96 -16.33
C ASN A 173 -8.65 -7.68 -16.66
N THR A 174 -9.31 -6.52 -16.71
CA THR A 174 -8.70 -5.24 -17.05
C THR A 174 -8.96 -4.20 -15.96
N LEU A 175 -7.93 -3.46 -15.61
CA LEU A 175 -8.02 -2.32 -14.72
C LEU A 175 -7.68 -1.03 -15.46
N VAL A 176 -8.40 0.04 -15.14
CA VAL A 176 -8.12 1.40 -15.59
C VAL A 176 -8.05 2.31 -14.37
N THR A 177 -7.04 3.16 -14.31
CA THR A 177 -6.94 4.19 -13.28
C THR A 177 -7.38 5.52 -13.86
N ASP A 178 -8.50 6.04 -13.34
CA ASP A 178 -8.92 7.40 -13.59
C ASP A 178 -8.13 8.35 -12.67
N MET A 179 -7.18 9.07 -13.23
CA MET A 179 -6.33 9.99 -12.46
C MET A 179 -7.14 11.11 -11.77
N ARG A 180 -8.33 11.47 -12.28
CA ARG A 180 -9.25 12.39 -11.59
C ARG A 180 -9.71 11.84 -10.24
N GLY A 181 -9.76 10.51 -10.09
CA GLY A 181 -10.13 9.84 -8.84
C GLY A 181 -9.24 10.22 -7.66
N ILE A 182 -7.96 10.50 -7.91
CA ILE A 182 -7.01 10.99 -6.90
C ILE A 182 -7.46 12.38 -6.41
N ALA A 183 -7.70 13.32 -7.31
CA ALA A 183 -8.18 14.67 -6.96
C ALA A 183 -9.51 14.62 -6.20
N ILE A 184 -10.49 13.84 -6.70
CA ILE A 184 -11.80 13.65 -6.07
C ILE A 184 -11.65 13.11 -4.63
N MET A 185 -10.80 12.11 -4.41
CA MET A 185 -10.58 11.58 -3.06
C MET A 185 -9.86 12.58 -2.15
N ARG A 186 -8.96 13.40 -2.67
CA ARG A 186 -8.31 14.48 -1.91
C ARG A 186 -9.31 15.55 -1.44
N GLU A 187 -10.33 15.86 -2.26
CA GLU A 187 -11.41 16.78 -1.88
C GLU A 187 -12.25 16.27 -0.70
N LEU A 188 -12.23 14.95 -0.42
CA LEU A 188 -12.86 14.38 0.77
C LEU A 188 -12.10 14.72 2.08
N GLY A 189 -10.94 15.39 1.98
CA GLY A 189 -10.21 15.93 3.11
C GLY A 189 -9.19 14.99 3.76
N TYR A 190 -8.83 13.89 3.12
CA TYR A 190 -7.85 12.90 3.61
C TYR A 190 -6.69 12.71 2.64
N PRO A 191 -5.49 12.31 3.13
CA PRO A 191 -4.36 12.01 2.26
C PRO A 191 -4.66 10.85 1.30
N VAL A 192 -4.17 10.98 0.07
CA VAL A 192 -4.36 9.97 -0.97
C VAL A 192 -3.03 9.31 -1.33
N VAL A 193 -3.07 7.99 -1.35
CA VAL A 193 -1.98 7.10 -1.73
C VAL A 193 -2.24 6.59 -3.14
N MET A 194 -1.22 6.54 -3.99
CA MET A 194 -1.28 5.79 -5.25
C MET A 194 -0.59 4.45 -5.12
N ASP A 195 -1.33 3.37 -5.33
CA ASP A 195 -0.78 2.04 -5.53
C ASP A 195 -0.50 1.83 -7.02
N ALA A 196 0.72 2.13 -7.42
CA ALA A 196 1.12 2.06 -8.82
C ALA A 196 1.37 0.62 -9.31
N THR A 197 1.67 -0.31 -8.39
CA THR A 197 1.90 -1.71 -8.74
C THR A 197 0.61 -2.47 -9.03
N HIS A 198 -0.41 -2.31 -8.18
CA HIS A 198 -1.68 -2.98 -8.41
C HIS A 198 -2.58 -2.31 -9.47
N SER A 199 -2.31 -1.06 -9.84
CA SER A 199 -3.04 -0.38 -10.91
C SER A 199 -2.79 -0.95 -12.30
N VAL A 200 -1.68 -1.69 -12.47
CA VAL A 200 -1.30 -2.35 -13.74
C VAL A 200 -1.41 -3.88 -13.66
N GLN A 201 -2.09 -4.39 -12.64
CA GLN A 201 -2.39 -5.81 -12.49
C GLN A 201 -3.41 -6.26 -13.54
N ILE A 202 -3.28 -7.51 -14.00
CA ILE A 202 -4.27 -8.19 -14.83
C ILE A 202 -4.91 -9.28 -13.94
N PRO A 203 -6.03 -8.99 -13.27
CA PRO A 203 -6.66 -9.94 -12.36
C PRO A 203 -7.02 -11.24 -13.08
N GLY A 204 -6.58 -12.39 -12.53
CA GLY A 204 -6.83 -13.70 -13.16
C GLY A 204 -6.16 -13.91 -14.52
N GLY A 205 -5.26 -13.05 -14.95
CA GLY A 205 -4.65 -13.07 -16.29
C GLY A 205 -3.81 -14.31 -16.61
N GLN A 206 -3.46 -15.11 -15.60
CA GLN A 206 -2.74 -16.37 -15.75
C GLN A 206 -3.57 -17.59 -15.26
N GLY A 207 -4.89 -17.46 -15.23
CA GLY A 207 -5.80 -18.51 -14.76
C GLY A 207 -5.81 -18.66 -13.25
N THR A 208 -4.78 -19.28 -12.67
CA THR A 208 -4.63 -19.51 -11.21
C THR A 208 -3.89 -18.40 -10.46
N SER A 209 -3.38 -17.40 -11.19
CA SER A 209 -2.69 -16.24 -10.62
C SER A 209 -2.99 -14.97 -11.42
N SER A 210 -2.71 -13.82 -10.83
CA SER A 210 -2.77 -12.54 -11.53
C SER A 210 -1.56 -12.36 -12.45
N GLY A 211 -1.82 -11.84 -13.64
CA GLY A 211 -0.79 -11.28 -14.51
C GLY A 211 -0.52 -9.82 -14.14
N GLY A 212 0.43 -9.21 -14.84
CA GLY A 212 0.77 -7.80 -14.62
C GLY A 212 1.65 -7.22 -15.70
N GLN A 213 1.78 -5.90 -15.65
CA GLN A 213 2.49 -5.09 -16.63
C GLN A 213 3.43 -4.12 -15.92
N SER A 214 4.41 -4.66 -15.14
CA SER A 214 5.33 -3.85 -14.32
C SER A 214 6.06 -2.75 -15.08
N GLN A 215 6.23 -2.89 -16.40
CA GLN A 215 6.80 -1.85 -17.26
C GLN A 215 6.01 -0.53 -17.23
N TYR A 216 4.73 -0.54 -16.88
CA TYR A 216 3.90 0.65 -16.77
C TYR A 216 3.84 1.25 -15.37
N VAL A 217 4.37 0.58 -14.34
CA VAL A 217 4.42 1.12 -12.96
C VAL A 217 5.07 2.51 -12.90
N PRO A 218 6.23 2.77 -13.56
CA PRO A 218 6.83 4.10 -13.55
C PRO A 218 5.95 5.18 -14.20
N HIS A 219 5.13 4.81 -15.19
CA HIS A 219 4.20 5.75 -15.85
C HIS A 219 3.06 6.12 -14.90
N MET A 220 2.50 5.13 -14.21
CA MET A 220 1.44 5.34 -13.23
C MET A 220 1.90 6.17 -12.03
N ALA A 221 3.09 5.88 -11.50
CA ALA A 221 3.67 6.62 -10.39
C ALA A 221 3.91 8.10 -10.75
N ARG A 222 4.48 8.39 -11.92
CA ARG A 222 4.70 9.77 -12.40
C ARG A 222 3.40 10.51 -12.66
N ALA A 223 2.42 9.85 -13.30
CA ALA A 223 1.11 10.46 -13.54
C ALA A 223 0.40 10.81 -12.24
N ALA A 224 0.42 9.94 -11.25
CA ALA A 224 -0.15 10.18 -9.94
C ALA A 224 0.56 11.32 -9.18
N ALA A 225 1.90 11.39 -9.25
CA ALA A 225 2.67 12.51 -8.69
C ALA A 225 2.26 13.84 -9.34
N ALA A 226 2.04 13.85 -10.65
CA ALA A 226 1.60 15.05 -11.39
C ALA A 226 0.18 15.50 -11.01
N VAL A 227 -0.69 14.60 -10.59
CA VAL A 227 -2.02 14.96 -10.03
C VAL A 227 -1.89 15.46 -8.58
N GLY A 228 -0.88 15.01 -7.84
CA GLY A 228 -0.62 15.38 -6.46
C GLY A 228 -1.14 14.32 -5.47
N ILE A 229 -0.31 13.33 -5.20
CA ILE A 229 -0.53 12.31 -4.16
C ILE A 229 0.23 12.66 -2.88
N ASP A 230 -0.17 12.09 -1.75
CA ASP A 230 0.49 12.29 -0.46
C ASP A 230 1.42 11.13 -0.11
N ALA A 231 1.17 9.95 -0.70
CA ALA A 231 2.04 8.79 -0.57
C ALA A 231 2.02 7.93 -1.84
N LEU A 232 3.11 7.19 -2.05
CA LEU A 232 3.24 6.19 -3.09
C LEU A 232 3.35 4.80 -2.45
N PHE A 233 2.58 3.85 -2.97
CA PHE A 233 2.66 2.45 -2.59
C PHE A 233 3.26 1.64 -3.73
N LEU A 234 4.29 0.84 -3.42
CA LEU A 234 4.97 -0.03 -4.39
C LEU A 234 5.24 -1.40 -3.79
N GLU A 235 4.98 -2.46 -4.54
CA GLU A 235 5.58 -3.76 -4.27
C GLU A 235 6.93 -3.86 -5.00
N VAL A 236 7.97 -4.16 -4.24
CA VAL A 236 9.35 -4.21 -4.73
C VAL A 236 9.99 -5.55 -4.37
N HIS A 237 10.85 -6.06 -5.25
CA HIS A 237 11.51 -7.33 -5.03
C HIS A 237 12.92 -7.32 -5.62
N ASP A 238 13.86 -8.03 -5.01
CA ASP A 238 15.23 -8.19 -5.51
C ASP A 238 15.29 -9.07 -6.77
N ASN A 239 14.37 -10.02 -6.91
CA ASN A 239 14.17 -10.81 -8.12
C ASN A 239 12.68 -11.12 -8.34
N PRO A 240 11.89 -10.25 -9.01
CA PRO A 240 10.46 -10.44 -9.22
C PRO A 240 10.05 -11.77 -9.85
N ALA A 241 10.94 -12.40 -10.63
CA ALA A 241 10.68 -13.69 -11.25
C ALA A 241 10.60 -14.85 -10.24
N GLU A 242 11.22 -14.69 -9.06
CA GLU A 242 11.18 -15.65 -7.95
C GLU A 242 10.13 -15.31 -6.88
N ALA A 243 9.46 -14.17 -7.01
CA ALA A 243 8.49 -13.74 -6.02
C ALA A 243 7.34 -14.75 -5.88
N LEU A 244 6.99 -15.07 -4.64
CA LEU A 244 5.93 -16.03 -4.31
C LEU A 244 4.51 -15.49 -4.51
N SER A 245 4.38 -14.17 -4.73
CA SER A 245 3.12 -13.48 -5.02
C SER A 245 3.38 -12.27 -5.88
N ASP A 246 2.49 -11.98 -6.84
CA ASP A 246 2.40 -10.77 -7.67
C ASP A 246 3.69 -10.33 -8.41
N GLY A 247 4.64 -11.24 -8.61
CA GLY A 247 5.90 -10.98 -9.32
C GLY A 247 5.76 -10.15 -10.61
N PRO A 248 4.79 -10.46 -11.51
CA PRO A 248 4.59 -9.71 -12.75
C PRO A 248 4.30 -8.21 -12.60
N ASN A 249 3.89 -7.76 -11.40
CA ASN A 249 3.59 -6.35 -11.11
C ASN A 249 4.71 -5.64 -10.35
N MET A 250 5.63 -6.38 -9.73
CA MET A 250 6.62 -5.80 -8.83
C MET A 250 7.66 -4.96 -9.55
N VAL A 251 8.11 -3.93 -8.86
CA VAL A 251 9.26 -3.14 -9.27
C VAL A 251 10.53 -3.91 -8.92
N GLN A 252 11.40 -4.11 -9.92
CA GLN A 252 12.76 -4.58 -9.68
C GLN A 252 13.49 -3.58 -8.79
N LEU A 253 14.06 -4.05 -7.68
CA LEU A 253 14.66 -3.21 -6.65
C LEU A 253 15.76 -2.28 -7.18
N ASP A 254 16.52 -2.73 -8.18
CA ASP A 254 17.58 -1.93 -8.81
C ASP A 254 17.03 -0.73 -9.60
N ASN A 255 15.77 -0.78 -10.04
CA ASN A 255 15.11 0.30 -10.76
C ASN A 255 14.42 1.31 -9.82
N LEU A 256 14.30 1.00 -8.52
CA LEU A 256 13.53 1.79 -7.55
C LEU A 256 14.06 3.22 -7.41
N LYS A 257 15.38 3.39 -7.29
CA LYS A 257 16.00 4.71 -7.13
C LYS A 257 15.64 5.66 -8.27
N LYS A 258 15.76 5.17 -9.52
CA LYS A 258 15.42 5.99 -10.69
C LYS A 258 13.94 6.37 -10.70
N LEU A 259 13.06 5.40 -10.43
CA LEU A 259 11.62 5.66 -10.36
C LEU A 259 11.29 6.74 -9.32
N LEU A 260 11.83 6.62 -8.11
CA LEU A 260 11.58 7.58 -7.03
C LEU A 260 12.16 8.97 -7.34
N SER A 261 13.34 9.05 -7.96
CA SER A 261 13.92 10.32 -8.39
C SER A 261 13.03 11.05 -9.41
N ASP A 262 12.47 10.32 -10.40
CA ASP A 262 11.55 10.88 -11.38
C ASP A 262 10.25 11.38 -10.70
N VAL A 263 9.71 10.60 -9.76
CA VAL A 263 8.50 10.95 -8.99
C VAL A 263 8.73 12.21 -8.14
N LEU A 264 9.85 12.30 -7.41
CA LEU A 264 10.17 13.47 -6.59
C LEU A 264 10.37 14.75 -7.42
N ALA A 265 10.96 14.65 -8.60
CA ALA A 265 11.13 15.80 -9.50
C ALA A 265 9.76 16.38 -9.91
N ILE A 266 8.79 15.51 -10.19
CA ILE A 266 7.41 15.92 -10.51
C ILE A 266 6.69 16.43 -9.27
N ASP A 267 6.78 15.73 -8.15
CA ASP A 267 6.16 16.11 -6.88
C ASP A 267 6.58 17.51 -6.43
N LYS A 268 7.86 17.84 -6.60
CA LYS A 268 8.40 19.17 -6.30
C LYS A 268 7.74 20.28 -7.16
N ILE A 269 7.41 20.00 -8.41
CA ILE A 269 6.72 20.96 -9.28
C ILE A 269 5.27 21.18 -8.82
N VAL A 270 4.60 20.13 -8.36
CA VAL A 270 3.17 20.14 -7.99
C VAL A 270 2.95 20.71 -6.59
N ARG A 271 3.86 20.45 -5.66
CA ARG A 271 3.74 20.94 -4.27
C ARG A 271 4.28 22.36 -4.07
N GLY A 272 5.14 22.84 -4.95
CA GLY A 272 5.81 24.16 -4.89
C GLY A 272 7.10 24.05 -4.09
#